data_53b70a6e8fc00f46efd30c8f9a1a79f0
#
_entry.id   53b70a6e8fc00f46efd30c8f9a1a79f0
#
_cell.length_a   1.000
_cell.length_b   1.000
_cell.length_c   1.000
_cell.angle_alpha   90.00
_cell.angle_beta   90.00
_cell.angle_gamma   90.00
#
_symmetry.space_group_name_H-M   'P 1'
#
loop_
_entity.id
_entity.type
_entity.pdbx_description
1 polymer ?
#
loop_
_entity_poly.entity_id
_entity_poly.type
_entity_poly.pdbx_seq_one_letter_code
_entity_poly.pdbx_strand_id
1 'polypeptide(L)'
;PYLVAELDGQVAGYAYAGTYRSREAFNWTVENSVYVAAWAQGQGVGRALLGALIQACTQAGFRQMVAVIGEPTNTASIVLHERFGFVHVGTYRGIGRKHGRWLDTVQMQRALGDGSATPPHNEGNNQ
;
A
#
# COMPACT_ATOMS: atom_id res chain seq x y z
N PRO A 1 -0.96 -7.12 8.27
CA PRO A 1 0.06 -6.53 9.16
C PRO A 1 -0.26 -5.07 9.49
N TYR A 2 0.09 -4.67 10.69
CA TYR A 2 -0.07 -3.31 11.17
C TYR A 2 1.24 -2.89 11.82
N LEU A 3 1.82 -1.77 11.39
CA LEU A 3 3.12 -1.31 11.84
C LEU A 3 3.03 0.13 12.34
N VAL A 4 3.81 0.43 13.37
CA VAL A 4 3.91 1.76 13.94
C VAL A 4 5.37 2.18 13.95
N ALA A 5 5.65 3.42 13.56
CA ALA A 5 6.97 4.00 13.64
C ALA A 5 7.01 5.06 14.73
N GLU A 6 8.08 5.06 15.51
CA GLU A 6 8.30 6.05 16.56
C GLU A 6 9.57 6.83 16.30
N LEU A 7 9.54 8.12 16.62
CA LEU A 7 10.71 8.99 16.66
C LEU A 7 10.72 9.68 18.01
N ASP A 8 11.82 9.55 18.74
CA ASP A 8 11.99 10.17 20.04
C ASP A 8 10.84 9.86 21.02
N GLY A 9 10.37 8.62 20.97
CA GLY A 9 9.31 8.17 21.88
C GLY A 9 7.90 8.57 21.47
N GLN A 10 7.72 9.24 20.33
CA GLN A 10 6.40 9.64 19.83
C GLN A 10 6.06 8.89 18.57
N VAL A 11 4.77 8.57 18.40
CA VAL A 11 4.29 7.92 17.18
C VAL A 11 4.40 8.88 16.01
N ALA A 12 5.29 8.54 15.07
CA ALA A 12 5.57 9.35 13.89
C ALA A 12 4.74 8.95 12.68
N GLY A 13 4.22 7.73 12.67
CA GLY A 13 3.41 7.24 11.57
C GLY A 13 2.98 5.80 11.79
N TYR A 14 2.15 5.32 10.86
CA TYR A 14 1.72 3.92 10.87
C TYR A 14 1.48 3.46 9.44
N ALA A 15 1.49 2.14 9.26
CA ALA A 15 1.16 1.53 7.99
C ALA A 15 0.44 0.21 8.24
N TYR A 16 -0.49 -0.11 7.38
CA TYR A 16 -1.17 -1.40 7.45
C TYR A 16 -1.56 -1.87 6.06
N ALA A 17 -1.81 -3.15 5.96
CA ALA A 17 -2.31 -3.77 4.75
C ALA A 17 -3.62 -4.48 5.08
N GLY A 18 -4.62 -4.25 4.28
CA GLY A 18 -5.93 -4.85 4.43
C GLY A 18 -6.39 -5.56 3.18
N THR A 19 -7.53 -6.21 3.27
CA THR A 19 -8.14 -6.92 2.16
C THR A 19 -8.45 -5.96 1.01
N TYR A 20 -7.99 -6.33 -0.18
CA TYR A 20 -8.26 -5.51 -1.36
C TYR A 20 -9.73 -5.61 -1.78
N ARG A 21 -10.24 -6.84 -1.91
CA ARG A 21 -11.64 -7.13 -2.24
C ARG A 21 -12.09 -8.31 -1.40
N SER A 22 -13.38 -8.43 -1.15
CA SER A 22 -13.91 -9.50 -0.30
C SER A 22 -14.05 -10.85 -1.00
N ARG A 23 -13.87 -10.93 -2.32
CA ARG A 23 -14.00 -12.18 -3.07
C ARG A 23 -12.75 -13.04 -2.93
N GLU A 24 -12.92 -14.36 -2.94
CA GLU A 24 -11.84 -15.31 -2.77
C GLU A 24 -10.72 -15.14 -3.81
N ALA A 25 -11.07 -14.75 -5.02
CA ALA A 25 -10.09 -14.53 -6.09
C ALA A 25 -9.00 -13.53 -5.68
N PHE A 26 -9.29 -12.65 -4.73
CA PHE A 26 -8.36 -11.59 -4.31
C PHE A 26 -7.71 -11.86 -2.95
N ASN A 27 -7.73 -13.11 -2.49
CA ASN A 27 -7.17 -13.46 -1.18
C ASN A 27 -5.67 -13.19 -1.04
N TRP A 28 -4.95 -13.10 -2.14
CA TRP A 28 -3.50 -12.89 -2.13
C TRP A 28 -3.10 -11.47 -2.51
N THR A 29 -4.04 -10.57 -2.57
CA THR A 29 -3.82 -9.14 -2.83
C THR A 29 -4.20 -8.33 -1.60
N VAL A 30 -3.34 -7.38 -1.26
CA VAL A 30 -3.61 -6.44 -0.17
C VAL A 30 -3.52 -5.02 -0.68
N GLU A 31 -4.25 -4.13 -0.01
CA GLU A 31 -4.14 -2.70 -0.23
C GLU A 31 -3.41 -2.09 0.96
N ASN A 32 -2.40 -1.27 0.68
CA ASN A 32 -1.65 -0.63 1.76
C ASN A 32 -2.26 0.72 2.15
N SER A 33 -1.96 1.13 3.37
CA SER A 33 -2.19 2.48 3.84
C SER A 33 -0.94 2.90 4.61
N VAL A 34 -0.39 4.06 4.30
CA VAL A 34 0.79 4.59 4.97
C VAL A 34 0.48 6.02 5.40
N TYR A 35 0.65 6.30 6.67
CA TYR A 35 0.45 7.62 7.23
C TYR A 35 1.71 8.09 7.95
N VAL A 36 2.13 9.32 7.69
CA VAL A 36 3.26 9.96 8.38
C VAL A 36 2.76 11.26 8.98
N ALA A 37 3.00 11.45 10.26
CA ALA A 37 2.61 12.67 10.95
C ALA A 37 3.33 13.88 10.32
N ALA A 38 2.64 15.03 10.27
CA ALA A 38 3.18 16.22 9.63
C ALA A 38 4.54 16.62 10.19
N TRP A 39 4.71 16.53 11.51
CA TRP A 39 5.97 16.90 12.17
C TRP A 39 7.12 15.94 11.86
N ALA A 40 6.81 14.74 11.37
CA ALA A 40 7.80 13.69 11.11
C ALA A 40 8.13 13.55 9.62
N GLN A 41 7.53 14.33 8.75
CA GLN A 41 7.77 14.22 7.31
C GLN A 41 9.21 14.60 6.97
N GLY A 42 9.74 13.98 5.92
CA GLY A 42 11.11 14.24 5.49
C GLY A 42 12.19 13.53 6.29
N GLN A 43 11.81 12.63 7.22
CA GLN A 43 12.76 11.93 8.09
C GLN A 43 12.84 10.42 7.81
N GLY A 44 12.33 9.98 6.68
CA GLY A 44 12.43 8.57 6.29
C GLY A 44 11.39 7.65 6.92
N VAL A 45 10.39 8.18 7.61
CA VAL A 45 9.36 7.37 8.28
C VAL A 45 8.53 6.58 7.28
N GLY A 46 8.06 7.23 6.21
CA GLY A 46 7.29 6.56 5.17
C GLY A 46 8.07 5.45 4.49
N ARG A 47 9.34 5.71 4.20
CA ARG A 47 10.22 4.71 3.60
C ARG A 47 10.38 3.49 4.52
N ALA A 48 10.64 3.71 5.79
CA ALA A 48 10.80 2.62 6.75
C ALA A 48 9.51 1.80 6.87
N LEU A 49 8.37 2.48 6.97
CA LEU A 49 7.07 1.82 7.10
C LEU A 49 6.73 1.02 5.86
N LEU A 50 6.82 1.60 4.68
CA LEU A 50 6.45 0.89 3.45
C LEU A 50 7.36 -0.29 3.18
N GLY A 51 8.67 -0.12 3.36
CA GLY A 51 9.62 -1.22 3.21
C GLY A 51 9.32 -2.39 4.13
N ALA A 52 9.07 -2.10 5.41
CA ALA A 52 8.74 -3.14 6.39
C ALA A 52 7.38 -3.80 6.09
N LEU A 53 6.41 -3.02 5.63
CA LEU A 53 5.09 -3.56 5.28
C LEU A 53 5.18 -4.50 4.08
N ILE A 54 5.93 -4.12 3.05
CA ILE A 54 6.16 -4.99 1.88
C ILE A 54 6.77 -6.31 2.32
N GLN A 55 7.79 -6.26 3.18
CA GLN A 55 8.45 -7.46 3.67
C GLN A 55 7.50 -8.34 4.47
N ALA A 56 6.74 -7.75 5.38
CA ALA A 56 5.79 -8.48 6.22
C ALA A 56 4.71 -9.15 5.38
N CYS A 57 4.16 -8.46 4.39
CA CYS A 57 3.14 -9.02 3.52
C CYS A 57 3.70 -10.13 2.63
N THR A 58 4.92 -9.96 2.13
CA THR A 58 5.59 -11.00 1.34
C THR A 58 5.77 -12.26 2.17
N GLN A 59 6.24 -12.12 3.40
CA GLN A 59 6.44 -13.26 4.31
C GLN A 59 5.13 -13.92 4.70
N ALA A 60 4.05 -13.16 4.76
CA ALA A 60 2.72 -13.69 5.05
C ALA A 60 2.09 -14.45 3.87
N GLY A 61 2.72 -14.43 2.70
CA GLY A 61 2.26 -15.17 1.53
C GLY A 61 1.43 -14.37 0.54
N PHE A 62 1.27 -13.07 0.74
CA PHE A 62 0.59 -12.23 -0.23
C PHE A 62 1.44 -12.05 -1.48
N ARG A 63 0.79 -11.85 -2.61
CA ARG A 63 1.43 -11.85 -3.92
C ARG A 63 1.30 -10.54 -4.69
N GLN A 64 0.39 -9.66 -4.30
CA GLN A 64 0.22 -8.35 -4.92
C GLN A 64 -0.11 -7.32 -3.85
N MET A 65 0.42 -6.13 -4.03
CA MET A 65 0.07 -5.00 -3.17
C MET A 65 -0.39 -3.84 -4.06
N VAL A 66 -1.54 -3.29 -3.70
CA VAL A 66 -2.15 -2.16 -4.40
C VAL A 66 -2.04 -0.94 -3.48
N ALA A 67 -1.75 0.20 -4.08
CA ALA A 67 -1.81 1.49 -3.40
C ALA A 67 -2.84 2.37 -4.11
N VAL A 68 -3.73 2.96 -3.32
CA VAL A 68 -4.72 3.92 -3.81
C VAL A 68 -4.37 5.27 -3.21
N ILE A 69 -3.90 6.19 -4.05
CA ILE A 69 -3.45 7.50 -3.61
C ILE A 69 -4.54 8.51 -3.93
N GLY A 70 -5.16 9.06 -2.89
CA GLY A 70 -6.38 9.84 -3.00
C GLY A 70 -6.22 11.25 -3.57
N GLU A 71 -4.99 11.71 -3.75
CA GLU A 71 -4.74 13.03 -4.33
C GLU A 71 -3.63 12.88 -5.36
N PRO A 72 -3.91 13.13 -6.66
CA PRO A 72 -2.84 13.09 -7.66
C PRO A 72 -1.72 14.09 -7.38
N THR A 73 -2.02 15.13 -6.60
CA THR A 73 -1.02 16.11 -6.17
C THR A 73 -0.18 15.61 -5.00
N ASN A 74 -0.49 14.46 -4.43
CA ASN A 74 0.32 13.86 -3.39
C ASN A 74 1.56 13.22 -4.00
N THR A 75 2.43 14.08 -4.51
CA THR A 75 3.65 13.68 -5.21
C THR A 75 4.58 12.87 -4.31
N ALA A 76 4.65 13.22 -3.04
CA ALA A 76 5.52 12.51 -2.09
C ALA A 76 5.13 11.04 -1.97
N SER A 77 3.83 10.73 -1.89
CA SER A 77 3.36 9.36 -1.80
C SER A 77 3.61 8.59 -3.10
N ILE A 78 3.38 9.23 -4.25
CA ILE A 78 3.62 8.62 -5.56
C ILE A 78 5.11 8.28 -5.70
N VAL A 79 5.99 9.22 -5.41
CA VAL A 79 7.43 9.00 -5.49
C VAL A 79 7.88 7.91 -4.54
N LEU A 80 7.34 7.89 -3.32
CA LEU A 80 7.65 6.85 -2.34
C LEU A 80 7.33 5.46 -2.90
N HIS A 81 6.13 5.29 -3.45
CA HIS A 81 5.72 4.00 -4.00
C HIS A 81 6.56 3.62 -5.22
N GLU A 82 6.86 4.58 -6.10
CA GLU A 82 7.73 4.31 -7.25
C GLU A 82 9.10 3.80 -6.83
N ARG A 83 9.65 4.35 -5.75
CA ARG A 83 10.96 3.91 -5.23
C ARG A 83 10.95 2.48 -4.75
N PHE A 84 9.79 1.96 -4.37
CA PHE A 84 9.66 0.56 -3.96
C PHE A 84 9.15 -0.33 -5.09
N GLY A 85 9.21 0.14 -6.33
CA GLY A 85 8.89 -0.68 -7.49
C GLY A 85 7.42 -0.75 -7.84
N PHE A 86 6.57 0.09 -7.24
CA PHE A 86 5.19 0.18 -7.65
C PHE A 86 5.12 0.85 -9.02
N VAL A 87 4.24 0.34 -9.88
CA VAL A 87 3.99 0.93 -11.18
C VAL A 87 2.62 1.58 -11.19
N HIS A 88 2.49 2.64 -11.98
CA HIS A 88 1.23 3.35 -12.15
C HIS A 88 0.29 2.49 -13.00
N VAL A 89 -0.88 2.18 -12.45
CA VAL A 89 -1.88 1.38 -13.15
C VAL A 89 -2.88 2.26 -13.88
N GLY A 90 -3.32 3.32 -13.24
CA GLY A 90 -4.28 4.22 -13.83
C GLY A 90 -4.77 5.25 -12.82
N THR A 91 -5.66 6.13 -13.27
CA THR A 91 -6.26 7.16 -12.44
C THR A 91 -7.78 7.09 -12.59
N TYR A 92 -8.48 6.94 -11.47
CA TYR A 92 -9.94 7.10 -11.46
C TYR A 92 -10.26 8.57 -11.27
N ARG A 93 -11.13 9.10 -12.11
CA ARG A 93 -11.46 10.51 -12.09
C ARG A 93 -12.76 10.76 -11.37
N GLY A 94 -12.73 11.75 -10.46
CA GLY A 94 -13.93 12.20 -9.76
C GLY A 94 -14.62 11.12 -8.94
N ILE A 95 -13.88 10.14 -8.45
CA ILE A 95 -14.43 8.98 -7.76
C ILE A 95 -14.66 9.25 -6.28
N GLY A 96 -13.97 10.24 -5.70
CA GLY A 96 -14.10 10.61 -4.30
C GLY A 96 -14.71 11.98 -4.13
N ARG A 97 -15.26 12.24 -2.97
CA ARG A 97 -15.83 13.55 -2.65
C ARG A 97 -15.39 13.97 -1.25
N LYS A 98 -14.69 15.10 -1.15
CA LYS A 98 -14.16 15.57 0.13
C LYS A 98 -13.94 17.07 0.10
N HIS A 99 -14.28 17.73 1.20
CA HIS A 99 -14.09 19.17 1.36
C HIS A 99 -14.66 19.99 0.21
N GLY A 100 -15.86 19.62 -0.25
CA GLY A 100 -16.56 20.37 -1.30
C GLY A 100 -16.01 20.18 -2.70
N ARG A 101 -15.15 19.21 -2.94
CA ARG A 101 -14.61 18.98 -4.28
C ARG A 101 -14.49 17.48 -4.60
N TRP A 102 -14.51 17.18 -5.87
CA TRP A 102 -14.29 15.84 -6.38
C TRP A 102 -12.81 15.52 -6.41
N LEU A 103 -12.48 14.29 -6.09
CA LEU A 103 -11.10 13.81 -6.03
C LEU A 103 -10.88 12.69 -7.02
N ASP A 104 -9.72 12.73 -7.66
CA ASP A 104 -9.22 11.61 -8.45
C ASP A 104 -8.40 10.70 -7.54
N THR A 105 -8.24 9.43 -7.92
CA THR A 105 -7.34 8.53 -7.22
C THR A 105 -6.36 7.88 -8.20
N VAL A 106 -5.09 7.84 -7.79
CA VAL A 106 -4.03 7.19 -8.54
C VAL A 106 -3.89 5.77 -8.02
N GLN A 107 -3.93 4.79 -8.91
CA GLN A 107 -3.79 3.38 -8.57
C GLN A 107 -2.39 2.91 -8.93
N MET A 108 -1.70 2.30 -7.97
CA MET A 108 -0.36 1.75 -8.19
C MET A 108 -0.32 0.31 -7.70
N GLN A 109 0.59 -0.49 -8.24
CA GLN A 109 0.65 -1.92 -7.96
C GLN A 109 2.08 -2.41 -7.96
N ARG A 110 2.36 -3.35 -7.08
CA ARG A 110 3.64 -4.03 -6.98
C ARG A 110 3.42 -5.50 -6.69
N ALA A 111 4.14 -6.37 -7.40
CA ALA A 111 4.18 -7.79 -7.07
C ALA A 111 4.94 -8.01 -5.76
N LEU A 112 4.55 -9.02 -5.02
CA LEU A 112 5.23 -9.47 -3.80
C LEU A 112 5.73 -10.90 -4.04
N GLY A 113 6.98 -11.18 -3.67
CA GLY A 113 7.57 -12.48 -3.91
C GLY A 113 7.52 -12.84 -5.38
N ASP A 114 7.03 -14.03 -5.70
CA ASP A 114 6.91 -14.49 -7.09
C ASP A 114 5.73 -13.88 -7.85
N GLY A 115 4.95 -13.02 -7.20
CA GLY A 115 3.78 -12.41 -7.82
C GLY A 115 2.81 -13.43 -8.35
N SER A 116 2.45 -13.29 -9.62
CA SER A 116 1.54 -14.22 -10.30
C SER A 116 2.28 -15.28 -11.12
N ALA A 117 3.60 -15.39 -10.98
CA ALA A 117 4.39 -16.33 -11.76
C ALA A 117 4.23 -17.78 -11.29
N THR A 118 3.87 -17.98 -10.02
CA THR A 118 3.67 -19.31 -9.44
C THR A 118 2.38 -19.33 -8.62
N PRO A 119 1.77 -20.50 -8.39
CA PRO A 119 0.61 -20.57 -7.50
C PRO A 119 0.97 -20.23 -6.07
N PRO A 120 0.05 -19.70 -5.27
CA PRO A 120 0.31 -19.47 -3.86
C PRO A 120 0.38 -20.79 -3.09
N HIS A 121 1.21 -20.84 -2.06
CA HIS A 121 1.41 -22.06 -1.27
C HIS A 121 0.17 -22.49 -0.51
N ASN A 122 -0.67 -21.55 -0.14
CA ASN A 122 -1.85 -21.82 0.68
C ASN A 122 -3.15 -21.81 -0.10
N GLU A 123 -3.09 -22.18 -1.37
CA GLU A 123 -4.28 -22.18 -2.22
C GLU A 123 -5.29 -23.25 -1.81
N GLY A 124 -4.83 -24.35 -1.26
CA GLY A 124 -5.70 -25.43 -0.85
C GLY A 124 -6.17 -26.30 -2.01
N ASN A 125 -7.17 -27.14 -1.74
CA ASN A 125 -7.66 -28.14 -2.69
C ASN A 125 -9.07 -27.88 -3.18
N ASN A 126 -9.59 -26.70 -3.01
CA ASN A 126 -10.98 -26.37 -3.34
C ASN A 126 -11.09 -25.47 -4.56
N GLN A 127 -10.23 -25.69 -5.50
CA GLN A 127 -10.31 -25.02 -6.80
C GLN A 127 -11.29 -25.69 -7.70
#